data_81ff16b8d815e5f7c91ccd9edf143147
#
_entry.id   81ff16b8d815e5f7c91ccd9edf143147
#
_cell.length_a   1.000
_cell.length_b   1.000
_cell.length_c   1.000
_cell.angle_alpha   90.00
_cell.angle_beta   90.00
_cell.angle_gamma   90.00
#
_symmetry.space_group_name_H-M   'P 1'
#
loop_
_entity.id
_entity.type
_entity.pdbx_description
1 polymer ?
#
loop_
_entity_poly.entity_id
_entity_poly.type
_entity_poly.pdbx_seq_one_letter_code
_entity_poly.pdbx_strand_id
1 'polypeptide(L)'
;AEETMGPFRTAIARSKGPLLRFMSTGDIRSNTWSKVKLASTQKGIENFMTNSLMEIRPMSIDKLQGLKVKYATVDEWLSGETKEDVIGAIEQGASKVPEYLIIATSSEGTQRDGIGDTIKMELKSILRGEYFAPHISIWYYRLDELSEISQPEMWLKANPNLGITMSYEAVQADVERAENVPSTRNDIVAKRFGIPVEGHTY
;
A
#
# COMPACT_ATOMS: atom_id res chain seq x y z
N ALA A 1 8.16 -8.67 -5.76
CA ALA A 1 7.17 -9.75 -5.91
C ALA A 1 7.42 -10.89 -4.91
N GLU A 2 8.64 -11.34 -4.74
CA GLU A 2 8.97 -12.43 -3.79
C GLU A 2 8.80 -11.97 -2.34
N GLU A 3 9.23 -10.76 -2.01
CA GLU A 3 9.09 -10.16 -0.68
C GLU A 3 7.62 -10.06 -0.25
N THR A 4 6.73 -9.71 -1.15
CA THR A 4 5.30 -9.56 -0.84
C THR A 4 4.59 -10.91 -0.75
N MET A 5 4.88 -11.85 -1.66
CA MET A 5 4.18 -13.14 -1.70
C MET A 5 4.81 -14.21 -0.82
N GLY A 6 6.08 -14.06 -0.44
CA GLY A 6 6.81 -15.02 0.39
C GLY A 6 6.09 -15.35 1.71
N PRO A 7 5.65 -14.38 2.51
CA PRO A 7 4.91 -14.61 3.74
C PRO A 7 3.60 -15.39 3.54
N PHE A 8 2.82 -15.05 2.51
CA PHE A 8 1.58 -15.77 2.19
C PHE A 8 1.83 -17.21 1.80
N ARG A 9 2.83 -17.46 0.96
CA ARG A 9 3.26 -18.81 0.56
C ARG A 9 3.72 -19.62 1.76
N THR A 10 4.50 -19.00 2.66
CA THR A 10 4.97 -19.65 3.88
C THR A 10 3.81 -19.98 4.82
N ALA A 11 2.87 -19.07 4.99
CA ALA A 11 1.68 -19.29 5.82
C ALA A 11 0.84 -20.46 5.29
N ILE A 12 0.61 -20.53 3.97
CA ILE A 12 -0.11 -21.63 3.33
C ILE A 12 0.65 -22.94 3.50
N ALA A 13 1.96 -22.96 3.24
CA ALA A 13 2.79 -24.16 3.34
C ALA A 13 2.89 -24.72 4.77
N ARG A 14 2.83 -23.85 5.78
CA ARG A 14 2.87 -24.22 7.20
C ARG A 14 1.49 -24.48 7.81
N SER A 15 0.41 -24.12 7.12
CA SER A 15 -0.95 -24.36 7.59
C SER A 15 -1.23 -25.88 7.66
N LYS A 16 -1.74 -26.32 8.81
CA LYS A 16 -2.23 -27.71 9.01
C LYS A 16 -3.74 -27.83 8.81
N GLY A 17 -4.38 -26.74 8.44
CA GLY A 17 -5.82 -26.60 8.39
C GLY A 17 -6.43 -26.51 6.99
N PRO A 18 -7.65 -26.00 6.88
CA PRO A 18 -8.40 -25.88 5.62
C PRO A 18 -7.69 -25.09 4.53
N LEU A 19 -6.85 -24.10 4.87
CA LEU A 19 -6.09 -23.29 3.91
C LEU A 19 -5.26 -24.16 2.94
N LEU A 20 -4.66 -25.24 3.44
CA LEU A 20 -3.88 -26.15 2.60
C LEU A 20 -4.74 -26.93 1.58
N ARG A 21 -6.03 -27.14 1.90
CA ARG A 21 -6.97 -27.84 1.00
C ARG A 21 -7.47 -26.96 -0.13
N PHE A 22 -7.48 -25.64 0.07
CA PHE A 22 -8.14 -24.69 -0.82
C PHE A 22 -7.17 -23.84 -1.65
N MET A 23 -5.91 -23.78 -1.25
CA MET A 23 -4.90 -22.98 -1.92
C MET A 23 -3.70 -23.83 -2.30
N SER A 24 -3.57 -24.13 -3.55
CA SER A 24 -2.46 -24.91 -4.08
C SER A 24 -1.93 -24.26 -5.36
N THR A 25 -0.65 -24.43 -5.60
CA THR A 25 0.01 -24.04 -6.85
C THR A 25 0.49 -25.29 -7.60
N GLY A 26 -0.09 -26.43 -7.33
CA GLY A 26 0.27 -27.72 -7.91
C GLY A 26 -0.71 -28.20 -8.97
N ASP A 27 -0.31 -29.22 -9.72
CA ASP A 27 -1.16 -29.89 -10.70
C ASP A 27 -2.28 -30.66 -9.99
N ILE A 28 -3.53 -30.30 -10.28
CA ILE A 28 -4.74 -30.93 -9.75
C ILE A 28 -4.77 -32.43 -10.07
N ARG A 29 -4.14 -32.87 -11.16
CA ARG A 29 -4.17 -34.25 -11.64
C ARG A 29 -3.38 -35.22 -10.77
N SER A 30 -2.44 -34.72 -9.96
CA SER A 30 -1.57 -35.58 -9.17
C SER A 30 -2.17 -36.05 -7.85
N ASN A 31 -3.36 -35.54 -7.44
CA ASN A 31 -3.99 -35.79 -6.14
C ASN A 31 -3.04 -35.65 -4.94
N THR A 32 -1.86 -35.11 -5.18
CA THR A 32 -0.90 -34.71 -4.17
C THR A 32 -1.16 -33.27 -3.85
N TRP A 33 -1.83 -33.05 -2.75
CA TRP A 33 -1.95 -31.75 -2.06
C TRP A 33 -0.56 -31.35 -1.56
N SER A 34 0.40 -31.50 -2.42
CA SER A 34 1.77 -31.23 -2.07
C SER A 34 2.00 -29.75 -2.14
N LYS A 35 2.44 -29.24 -0.98
CA LYS A 35 3.32 -28.10 -0.85
C LYS A 35 3.31 -27.19 -2.06
N VAL A 36 2.84 -25.97 -1.87
CA VAL A 36 2.93 -24.88 -2.84
C VAL A 36 4.19 -25.05 -3.70
N LYS A 37 4.08 -25.76 -4.81
CA LYS A 37 5.17 -25.87 -5.78
C LYS A 37 5.19 -24.57 -6.54
N LEU A 38 6.02 -23.68 -6.08
CA LEU A 38 6.34 -22.45 -6.80
C LEU A 38 7.17 -22.84 -8.01
N ALA A 39 6.52 -23.02 -9.14
CA ALA A 39 7.25 -22.89 -10.38
C ALA A 39 7.79 -21.45 -10.41
N SER A 40 9.05 -21.30 -10.72
CA SER A 40 9.73 -19.99 -10.82
C SER A 40 9.06 -18.99 -11.77
N THR A 41 8.06 -19.43 -12.51
CA THR A 41 7.25 -18.65 -13.45
C THR A 41 5.85 -18.29 -12.93
N GLN A 42 5.37 -18.90 -11.84
CA GLN A 42 4.03 -18.60 -11.29
C GLN A 42 4.09 -17.43 -10.33
N LYS A 43 3.55 -16.31 -10.76
CA LYS A 43 3.51 -15.04 -10.00
C LYS A 43 2.35 -14.97 -9.00
N GLY A 44 1.60 -16.06 -8.80
CA GLY A 44 0.35 -16.02 -8.04
C GLY A 44 0.05 -17.25 -7.20
N ILE A 45 -1.09 -17.21 -6.53
CA ILE A 45 -1.67 -18.29 -5.72
C ILE A 45 -3.08 -18.52 -6.22
N GLU A 46 -3.38 -19.77 -6.60
CA GLU A 46 -4.71 -20.16 -7.06
C GLU A 46 -5.50 -20.86 -5.97
N ASN A 47 -6.79 -20.56 -5.91
CA ASN A 47 -7.76 -21.28 -5.11
C ASN A 47 -8.68 -22.07 -6.07
N PHE A 48 -8.51 -23.36 -6.13
CA PHE A 48 -9.24 -24.23 -7.07
C PHE A 48 -10.72 -24.42 -6.72
N MET A 49 -11.10 -24.22 -5.46
CA MET A 49 -12.51 -24.34 -5.04
C MET A 49 -13.36 -23.19 -5.57
N THR A 50 -12.79 -22.00 -5.64
CA THR A 50 -13.47 -20.78 -6.07
C THR A 50 -13.02 -20.31 -7.46
N ASN A 51 -12.03 -20.99 -8.03
CA ASN A 51 -11.37 -20.60 -9.27
C ASN A 51 -10.85 -19.16 -9.23
N SER A 52 -10.29 -18.78 -8.06
CA SER A 52 -9.76 -17.43 -7.81
C SER A 52 -8.25 -17.43 -7.91
N LEU A 53 -7.70 -16.35 -8.43
CA LEU A 53 -6.26 -16.13 -8.55
C LEU A 53 -5.88 -14.87 -7.76
N MET A 54 -4.87 -15.00 -6.90
CA MET A 54 -4.17 -13.87 -6.28
C MET A 54 -2.81 -13.72 -6.96
N GLU A 55 -2.55 -12.58 -7.56
CA GLU A 55 -1.30 -12.32 -8.28
C GLU A 55 -0.75 -10.93 -8.00
N ILE A 56 0.56 -10.77 -8.19
CA ILE A 56 1.22 -9.47 -8.14
C ILE A 56 1.43 -8.97 -9.56
N ARG A 57 1.04 -7.72 -9.77
CA ARG A 57 1.20 -7.04 -11.05
C ARG A 57 2.04 -5.78 -10.91
N PRO A 58 2.79 -5.39 -11.96
CA PRO A 58 3.40 -4.08 -12.02
C PRO A 58 2.34 -2.97 -11.94
N MET A 59 2.67 -1.88 -11.27
CA MET A 59 1.82 -0.71 -11.14
C MET A 59 1.92 0.14 -12.40
N SER A 60 1.26 -0.29 -13.49
CA SER A 60 1.14 0.44 -14.75
C SER A 60 -0.23 0.23 -15.37
N ILE A 61 -0.78 1.27 -16.01
CA ILE A 61 -2.12 1.23 -16.62
C ILE A 61 -2.24 0.08 -17.62
N ASP A 62 -1.28 -0.09 -18.50
CA ASP A 62 -1.28 -1.16 -19.51
C ASP A 62 -1.46 -2.57 -18.94
N LYS A 63 -1.01 -2.79 -17.70
CA LYS A 63 -1.08 -4.09 -17.02
C LYS A 63 -2.30 -4.26 -16.13
N LEU A 64 -2.95 -3.17 -15.79
CA LEU A 64 -4.06 -3.13 -14.85
C LEU A 64 -5.41 -2.85 -15.52
N GLN A 65 -5.39 -2.19 -16.67
CA GLN A 65 -6.61 -1.86 -17.39
C GLN A 65 -7.35 -3.11 -17.85
N GLY A 66 -8.67 -3.11 -17.67
CA GLY A 66 -9.57 -4.18 -18.10
C GLY A 66 -9.60 -5.42 -17.20
N LEU A 67 -8.86 -5.44 -16.10
CA LEU A 67 -8.90 -6.53 -15.13
C LEU A 67 -10.23 -6.54 -14.38
N LYS A 68 -10.85 -7.71 -14.30
CA LYS A 68 -11.99 -7.94 -13.40
C LYS A 68 -11.45 -8.31 -12.02
N VAL A 69 -11.37 -7.32 -11.14
CA VAL A 69 -10.77 -7.49 -9.81
C VAL A 69 -11.85 -7.37 -8.75
N LYS A 70 -11.92 -8.34 -7.84
CA LYS A 70 -12.80 -8.27 -6.67
C LYS A 70 -12.08 -7.62 -5.48
N TYR A 71 -10.79 -7.92 -5.30
CA TYR A 71 -9.96 -7.35 -4.24
C TYR A 71 -8.65 -6.89 -4.84
N ALA A 72 -8.26 -5.65 -4.57
CA ALA A 72 -6.97 -5.12 -4.94
C ALA A 72 -6.32 -4.41 -3.74
N THR A 73 -5.02 -4.61 -3.59
CA THR A 73 -4.19 -3.82 -2.67
C THR A 73 -3.12 -3.14 -3.50
N VAL A 74 -3.06 -1.83 -3.40
CA VAL A 74 -2.07 -0.98 -4.07
C VAL A 74 -1.21 -0.35 -3.00
N ASP A 75 0.06 -0.71 -2.97
CA ASP A 75 1.00 -0.21 -1.98
C ASP A 75 1.89 0.86 -2.59
N GLU A 76 2.26 1.86 -1.78
CA GLU A 76 3.12 3.00 -2.17
C GLU A 76 2.61 3.76 -3.42
N TRP A 77 1.29 3.88 -3.59
CA TRP A 77 0.67 4.47 -4.79
C TRP A 77 0.92 5.97 -4.97
N LEU A 78 1.32 6.69 -3.92
CA LEU A 78 1.68 8.12 -3.95
C LEU A 78 3.18 8.37 -3.99
N SER A 79 4.02 7.35 -3.96
CA SER A 79 5.47 7.46 -3.77
C SER A 79 6.23 8.06 -4.97
N GLY A 80 5.60 8.97 -5.68
CA GLY A 80 6.32 10.00 -6.44
C GLY A 80 6.70 9.67 -7.88
N GLU A 81 6.76 8.43 -8.31
CA GLU A 81 7.07 8.09 -9.71
C GLU A 81 5.83 7.75 -10.54
N THR A 82 4.69 7.57 -9.89
CA THR A 82 3.45 7.21 -10.57
C THR A 82 2.88 8.42 -11.31
N LYS A 83 3.08 8.43 -12.63
CA LYS A 83 2.54 9.46 -13.52
C LYS A 83 1.12 9.16 -13.99
N GLU A 84 0.54 8.04 -13.55
CA GLU A 84 -0.69 7.47 -14.07
C GLU A 84 -1.68 7.22 -12.94
N ASP A 85 -2.98 7.41 -13.21
CA ASP A 85 -4.04 7.06 -12.28
C ASP A 85 -4.27 5.53 -12.25
N VAL A 86 -3.46 4.87 -11.46
CA VAL A 86 -3.49 3.40 -11.30
C VAL A 86 -4.76 2.95 -10.58
N ILE A 87 -5.23 3.73 -9.61
CA ILE A 87 -6.43 3.42 -8.83
C ILE A 87 -7.65 3.49 -9.75
N GLY A 88 -7.80 4.57 -10.51
CA GLY A 88 -8.89 4.71 -11.47
C GLY A 88 -8.91 3.60 -12.54
N ALA A 89 -7.73 3.15 -13.00
CA ALA A 89 -7.64 2.05 -13.95
C ALA A 89 -8.13 0.72 -13.35
N ILE A 90 -7.81 0.43 -12.08
CA ILE A 90 -8.29 -0.75 -11.35
C ILE A 90 -9.81 -0.63 -11.11
N GLU A 91 -10.28 0.54 -10.72
CA GLU A 91 -11.68 0.82 -10.42
C GLU A 91 -12.60 0.60 -11.62
N GLN A 92 -12.19 1.02 -12.80
CA GLN A 92 -12.91 0.76 -14.05
C GLN A 92 -13.15 -0.74 -14.30
N GLY A 93 -12.19 -1.58 -13.95
CA GLY A 93 -12.30 -3.03 -14.05
C GLY A 93 -13.12 -3.65 -12.92
N ALA A 94 -12.88 -3.18 -11.70
CA ALA A 94 -13.55 -3.64 -10.49
C ALA A 94 -15.04 -3.29 -10.46
N SER A 95 -15.45 -2.13 -10.99
CA SER A 95 -16.85 -1.67 -11.04
C SER A 95 -17.80 -2.66 -11.74
N LYS A 96 -17.27 -3.60 -12.51
CA LYS A 96 -18.05 -4.68 -13.16
C LYS A 96 -18.22 -5.91 -12.27
N VAL A 97 -17.66 -5.91 -11.07
CA VAL A 97 -17.66 -7.01 -10.11
C VAL A 97 -18.44 -6.57 -8.87
N PRO A 98 -19.48 -7.30 -8.46
CA PRO A 98 -20.21 -6.98 -7.24
C PRO A 98 -19.30 -7.01 -6.01
N GLU A 99 -19.51 -6.07 -5.09
CA GLU A 99 -18.83 -6.03 -3.79
C GLU A 99 -17.29 -6.02 -3.91
N TYR A 100 -16.75 -5.25 -4.82
CA TYR A 100 -15.30 -5.09 -4.92
C TYR A 100 -14.75 -4.21 -3.79
N LEU A 101 -13.48 -4.43 -3.46
CA LEU A 101 -12.74 -3.63 -2.49
C LEU A 101 -11.34 -3.30 -3.03
N ILE A 102 -11.00 -2.03 -3.03
CA ILE A 102 -9.65 -1.55 -3.32
C ILE A 102 -9.09 -0.92 -2.05
N ILE A 103 -7.91 -1.38 -1.64
CA ILE A 103 -7.16 -0.82 -0.51
C ILE A 103 -5.89 -0.20 -1.08
N ALA A 104 -5.73 1.10 -0.91
CA ALA A 104 -4.54 1.82 -1.31
C ALA A 104 -3.80 2.34 -0.08
N THR A 105 -2.50 2.04 0.02
CA THR A 105 -1.63 2.49 1.08
C THR A 105 -0.46 3.28 0.50
N SER A 106 -0.04 4.35 1.17
CA SER A 106 1.15 5.10 0.78
C SER A 106 1.66 5.98 1.90
N SER A 107 2.93 6.27 1.84
CA SER A 107 3.54 7.39 2.55
C SER A 107 3.43 8.69 1.72
N GLU A 108 3.71 9.83 2.33
CA GLU A 108 3.79 11.10 1.60
C GLU A 108 5.01 11.11 0.67
N GLY A 109 4.79 11.46 -0.60
CA GLY A 109 5.87 11.59 -1.57
C GLY A 109 6.54 12.97 -1.51
N THR A 110 7.71 13.07 -2.13
CA THR A 110 8.46 14.32 -2.27
C THR A 110 8.22 15.03 -3.61
N GLN A 111 7.56 14.37 -4.55
CA GLN A 111 7.15 15.00 -5.82
C GLN A 111 5.88 15.83 -5.62
N ARG A 112 5.85 16.99 -6.26
CA ARG A 112 4.72 17.93 -6.23
C ARG A 112 4.11 18.08 -7.62
N ASP A 113 2.88 18.61 -7.65
CA ASP A 113 2.15 18.93 -8.88
C ASP A 113 1.84 17.71 -9.78
N GLY A 114 1.91 16.52 -9.20
CA GLY A 114 1.57 15.27 -9.86
C GLY A 114 0.14 14.81 -9.62
N ILE A 115 -0.19 13.66 -10.22
CA ILE A 115 -1.51 13.02 -10.05
C ILE A 115 -1.81 12.68 -8.59
N GLY A 116 -0.78 12.33 -7.81
CA GLY A 116 -0.91 12.06 -6.38
C GLY A 116 -1.39 13.27 -5.57
N ASP A 117 -0.95 14.47 -5.91
CA ASP A 117 -1.40 15.69 -5.26
C ASP A 117 -2.85 16.02 -5.63
N THR A 118 -3.26 15.78 -6.88
CA THR A 118 -4.65 15.94 -7.34
C THR A 118 -5.58 15.01 -6.56
N ILE A 119 -5.25 13.73 -6.46
CA ILE A 119 -6.05 12.75 -5.71
C ILE A 119 -6.09 13.12 -4.22
N LYS A 120 -4.98 13.53 -3.63
CA LYS A 120 -4.96 14.00 -2.22
C LYS A 120 -5.85 15.20 -1.99
N MET A 121 -5.94 16.14 -2.93
CA MET A 121 -6.87 17.28 -2.83
C MET A 121 -8.33 16.80 -2.80
N GLU A 122 -8.69 15.87 -3.65
CA GLU A 122 -10.04 15.27 -3.66
C GLU A 122 -10.32 14.55 -2.33
N LEU A 123 -9.44 13.68 -1.86
CA LEU A 123 -9.59 12.98 -0.59
C LEU A 123 -9.71 13.94 0.60
N LYS A 124 -8.97 15.04 0.59
CA LYS A 124 -9.08 16.08 1.61
C LYS A 124 -10.43 16.82 1.56
N SER A 125 -10.99 17.05 0.37
CA SER A 125 -12.31 17.66 0.26
C SER A 125 -13.41 16.75 0.82
N ILE A 126 -13.29 15.44 0.64
CA ILE A 126 -14.17 14.45 1.27
C ILE A 126 -14.05 14.50 2.79
N LEU A 127 -12.82 14.51 3.33
CA LEU A 127 -12.59 14.59 4.78
C LEU A 127 -13.13 15.88 5.41
N ARG A 128 -13.16 16.99 4.66
CA ARG A 128 -13.72 18.27 5.11
C ARG A 128 -15.25 18.33 4.98
N GLY A 129 -15.87 17.32 4.38
CA GLY A 129 -17.32 17.29 4.13
C GLY A 129 -17.78 18.19 2.97
N GLU A 130 -16.87 18.65 2.12
CA GLU A 130 -17.18 19.44 0.93
C GLU A 130 -17.80 18.57 -0.17
N TYR A 131 -17.52 17.29 -0.13
CA TYR A 131 -18.01 16.29 -1.06
C TYR A 131 -18.36 14.99 -0.33
N PHE A 132 -19.55 14.44 -0.59
CA PHE A 132 -20.02 13.22 0.06
C PHE A 132 -19.75 11.98 -0.79
N ALA A 133 -18.88 11.10 -0.31
CA ALA A 133 -18.49 9.85 -0.96
C ALA A 133 -18.54 8.68 0.02
N PRO A 134 -19.73 8.10 0.31
CA PRO A 134 -19.91 7.10 1.35
C PRO A 134 -19.20 5.76 1.06
N HIS A 135 -18.77 5.55 -0.17
CA HIS A 135 -18.05 4.36 -0.60
C HIS A 135 -16.53 4.49 -0.43
N ILE A 136 -16.01 5.66 -0.02
CA ILE A 136 -14.59 5.91 0.21
C ILE A 136 -14.33 6.05 1.71
N SER A 137 -13.45 5.20 2.26
CA SER A 137 -12.96 5.30 3.63
C SER A 137 -11.53 5.83 3.61
N ILE A 138 -11.27 6.91 4.35
CA ILE A 138 -9.98 7.61 4.30
C ILE A 138 -9.34 7.62 5.68
N TRP A 139 -8.09 7.18 5.76
CA TRP A 139 -7.26 7.19 6.94
C TRP A 139 -6.01 8.01 6.62
N TYR A 140 -5.89 9.20 7.23
CA TYR A 140 -4.82 10.14 6.92
C TYR A 140 -4.09 10.57 8.19
N TYR A 141 -2.94 9.97 8.42
CA TYR A 141 -2.08 10.22 9.57
C TYR A 141 -0.93 11.13 9.18
N ARG A 142 -0.86 12.32 9.80
CA ARG A 142 0.21 13.29 9.55
C ARG A 142 0.32 14.27 10.71
N LEU A 143 1.43 14.99 10.79
CA LEU A 143 1.50 16.22 11.55
C LEU A 143 0.82 17.36 10.79
N ASP A 144 0.31 18.34 11.50
CA ASP A 144 -0.34 19.52 10.90
C ASP A 144 0.69 20.52 10.41
N GLU A 145 1.76 20.71 11.18
CA GLU A 145 2.79 21.72 10.93
C GLU A 145 4.21 21.18 11.14
N LEU A 146 5.20 21.79 10.48
CA LEU A 146 6.62 21.45 10.65
C LEU A 146 7.14 21.67 12.07
N SER A 147 6.57 22.63 12.79
CA SER A 147 6.91 22.95 14.20
C SER A 147 6.60 21.78 15.15
N GLU A 148 5.68 20.91 14.80
CA GLU A 148 5.30 19.75 15.62
C GLU A 148 6.35 18.62 15.58
N ILE A 149 7.30 18.66 14.64
CA ILE A 149 8.38 17.67 14.56
C ILE A 149 9.26 17.69 15.82
N SER A 150 9.47 18.85 16.42
CA SER A 150 10.23 19.00 17.66
C SER A 150 9.42 18.72 18.94
N GLN A 151 8.17 18.25 18.80
CA GLN A 151 7.24 18.02 19.90
C GLN A 151 6.87 16.52 19.95
N PRO A 152 7.55 15.71 20.78
CA PRO A 152 7.34 14.24 20.81
C PRO A 152 5.89 13.83 21.08
N GLU A 153 5.14 14.62 21.84
CA GLU A 153 3.72 14.38 22.14
C GLU A 153 2.81 14.48 20.89
N MET A 154 3.26 15.19 19.84
CA MET A 154 2.50 15.33 18.59
C MET A 154 2.75 14.17 17.61
N TRP A 155 3.82 13.39 17.79
CA TRP A 155 4.21 12.37 16.83
C TRP A 155 3.17 11.26 16.64
N LEU A 156 2.30 11.03 17.63
CA LEU A 156 1.18 10.09 17.53
C LEU A 156 0.20 10.45 16.41
N LYS A 157 0.09 11.72 16.02
CA LYS A 157 -0.77 12.13 14.90
C LYS A 157 -0.33 11.49 13.59
N ALA A 158 0.98 11.38 13.37
CA ALA A 158 1.54 10.79 12.16
C ALA A 158 1.87 9.31 12.31
N ASN A 159 2.11 8.84 13.54
CA ASN A 159 2.56 7.49 13.82
C ASN A 159 1.66 6.82 14.87
N PRO A 160 0.47 6.32 14.49
CA PRO A 160 -0.50 5.76 15.44
C PRO A 160 0.01 4.52 16.18
N ASN A 161 1.06 3.87 15.67
CA ASN A 161 1.71 2.70 16.28
C ASN A 161 2.87 3.07 17.23
N LEU A 162 3.09 4.36 17.47
CA LEU A 162 4.15 4.84 18.36
C LEU A 162 3.91 4.34 19.79
N GLY A 163 4.94 3.80 20.40
CA GLY A 163 4.86 3.14 21.72
C GLY A 163 4.33 1.69 21.70
N ILE A 164 3.90 1.17 20.53
CA ILE A 164 3.43 -0.21 20.37
C ILE A 164 4.41 -1.02 19.52
N THR A 165 4.50 -0.72 18.23
CA THR A 165 5.41 -1.40 17.29
C THR A 165 6.60 -0.53 16.89
N MET A 166 6.53 0.76 17.15
CA MET A 166 7.57 1.76 16.89
C MET A 166 7.94 2.45 18.20
N SER A 167 9.21 2.54 18.53
CA SER A 167 9.66 3.22 19.74
C SER A 167 9.82 4.73 19.53
N TYR A 168 9.71 5.49 20.61
CA TYR A 168 9.97 6.94 20.60
C TYR A 168 11.42 7.25 20.24
N GLU A 169 12.37 6.43 20.68
CA GLU A 169 13.78 6.58 20.39
C GLU A 169 14.06 6.46 18.89
N ALA A 170 13.34 5.59 18.18
CA ALA A 170 13.49 5.44 16.73
C ALA A 170 13.02 6.71 15.99
N VAL A 171 11.92 7.31 16.41
CA VAL A 171 11.44 8.57 15.82
C VAL A 171 12.36 9.72 16.18
N GLN A 172 12.85 9.77 17.42
CA GLN A 172 13.81 10.78 17.86
C GLN A 172 15.10 10.72 17.02
N ALA A 173 15.62 9.52 16.75
CA ALA A 173 16.79 9.36 15.88
C ALA A 173 16.55 9.85 14.44
N ASP A 174 15.34 9.65 13.91
CA ASP A 174 14.97 10.19 12.60
C ASP A 174 14.93 11.74 12.63
N VAL A 175 14.40 12.35 13.70
CA VAL A 175 14.39 13.81 13.88
C VAL A 175 15.81 14.35 13.93
N GLU A 176 16.67 13.79 14.78
CA GLU A 176 18.06 14.20 14.89
C GLU A 176 18.83 14.04 13.55
N ARG A 177 18.52 12.98 12.81
CA ARG A 177 19.10 12.79 11.48
C ARG A 177 18.61 13.86 10.49
N ALA A 178 17.34 14.22 10.53
CA ALA A 178 16.77 15.27 9.68
C ALA A 178 17.36 16.66 9.98
N GLU A 179 17.75 16.92 11.24
CA GLU A 179 18.40 18.15 11.66
C GLU A 179 19.87 18.21 11.24
N ASN A 180 20.60 17.12 11.40
CA ASN A 180 22.03 17.05 11.17
C ASN A 180 22.45 16.70 9.74
N VAL A 181 21.55 16.10 8.94
CA VAL A 181 21.81 15.65 7.56
C VAL A 181 20.80 16.26 6.60
N PRO A 182 21.04 17.46 6.05
CA PRO A 182 20.08 18.18 5.23
C PRO A 182 19.52 17.39 4.04
N SER A 183 20.34 16.52 3.43
CA SER A 183 19.92 15.68 2.29
C SER A 183 18.84 14.66 2.64
N THR A 184 18.68 14.29 3.92
CA THR A 184 17.66 13.32 4.36
C THR A 184 16.42 13.98 4.92
N ARG A 185 16.47 15.28 5.19
CA ARG A 185 15.39 16.01 5.87
C ARG A 185 14.05 15.89 5.17
N ASN A 186 13.99 16.20 3.89
CA ASN A 186 12.74 16.20 3.15
C ASN A 186 12.11 14.79 3.10
N ASP A 187 12.93 13.78 2.93
CA ASP A 187 12.47 12.39 2.90
C ASP A 187 11.91 11.94 4.27
N ILE A 188 12.57 12.28 5.35
CA ILE A 188 12.11 12.00 6.72
C ILE A 188 10.83 12.77 7.02
N VAL A 189 10.78 14.06 6.72
CA VAL A 189 9.60 14.92 6.95
C VAL A 189 8.39 14.39 6.19
N ALA A 190 8.56 14.01 4.93
CA ALA A 190 7.49 13.45 4.12
C ALA A 190 7.06 12.06 4.62
N LYS A 191 7.99 11.11 4.70
CA LYS A 191 7.65 9.70 4.95
C LYS A 191 7.30 9.41 6.41
N ARG A 192 8.00 10.05 7.37
CA ARG A 192 7.77 9.80 8.79
C ARG A 192 6.62 10.62 9.36
N PHE A 193 6.46 11.85 8.88
CA PHE A 193 5.52 12.80 9.47
C PHE A 193 4.36 13.18 8.55
N GLY A 194 4.35 12.68 7.31
CA GLY A 194 3.27 12.91 6.34
C GLY A 194 3.12 14.38 5.92
N ILE A 195 4.18 15.19 6.09
CA ILE A 195 4.15 16.59 5.71
C ILE A 195 4.66 16.74 4.27
N PRO A 196 3.86 17.33 3.37
CA PRO A 196 4.31 17.61 2.01
C PRO A 196 5.53 18.54 2.01
N VAL A 197 6.59 18.14 1.33
CA VAL A 197 7.78 18.95 1.12
C VAL A 197 8.10 19.00 -0.37
N GLU A 198 8.69 20.08 -0.83
CA GLU A 198 9.20 20.16 -2.18
C GLU A 198 10.45 19.29 -2.30
N GLY A 199 10.42 18.36 -3.26
CA GLY A 199 11.60 17.58 -3.62
C GLY A 199 12.65 18.48 -4.25
N HIS A 200 13.91 18.35 -3.84
CA HIS A 200 14.99 18.96 -4.59
C HIS A 200 15.11 18.25 -5.94
N THR A 201 14.79 18.96 -7.03
CA THR A 201 15.20 18.55 -8.37
C THR A 201 16.70 18.84 -8.48
N TYR A 202 17.52 17.80 -8.50
CA TYR A 202 18.95 17.93 -8.87
C TYR A 202 19.08 17.99 -10.38
#